data_4431b0ca1a6729daf32d5f7c9ac0854b
#
_entry.id   4431b0ca1a6729daf32d5f7c9ac0854b
#
_cell.length_a   1.000
_cell.length_b   1.000
_cell.length_c   1.000
_cell.angle_alpha   90.00
_cell.angle_beta   90.00
_cell.angle_gamma   90.00
#
_symmetry.space_group_name_H-M   'P 1'
#
loop_
_entity.id
_entity.type
_entity.pdbx_description
1 polymer ?
#
loop_
_entity_poly.entity_id
_entity_poly.type
_entity_poly.pdbx_seq_one_letter_code
_entity_poly.pdbx_strand_id
1 'polypeptide(L)'
;RPDYRSEKLKMIVEFDGLQHYTMPDRIKNDVLSTKFYESLGYKVVRIPYFIQLTNKAVKYFFNVDVKEPLFNENIHSMDKNDRNTPAFLCGAGVLRMIEEFKYHPEQYRVNKEFLISQNDQFLTGVDLI
;
A
#
# COMPACT_ATOMS: atom_id res chain seq x y z
N ARG A 1 -15.30 10.30 5.15
CA ARG A 1 -14.58 10.54 6.42
C ARG A 1 -13.27 9.75 6.37
N PRO A 2 -12.09 10.39 6.64
CA PRO A 2 -10.82 9.70 6.66
C PRO A 2 -10.71 8.72 7.84
N ASP A 3 -9.83 7.72 7.71
CA ASP A 3 -9.57 6.76 8.79
C ASP A 3 -8.99 7.47 10.01
N TYR A 4 -8.06 8.38 9.77
CA TYR A 4 -7.47 9.21 10.83
C TYR A 4 -7.25 10.64 10.35
N ARG A 5 -7.53 11.60 11.23
CA ARG A 5 -7.33 13.03 10.98
C ARG A 5 -6.77 13.73 12.22
N SER A 6 -5.72 14.48 12.05
CA SER A 6 -5.14 15.34 13.08
C SER A 6 -5.13 16.80 12.63
N GLU A 7 -5.92 17.63 13.31
CA GLU A 7 -5.90 19.09 13.08
C GLU A 7 -4.58 19.70 13.52
N LYS A 8 -4.04 19.23 14.63
CA LYS A 8 -2.77 19.72 15.18
C LYS A 8 -1.60 19.49 14.22
N LEU A 9 -1.52 18.29 13.63
CA LEU A 9 -0.47 17.92 12.70
C LEU A 9 -0.80 18.30 11.25
N LYS A 10 -2.02 18.73 10.98
CA LYS A 10 -2.53 18.92 9.61
C LYS A 10 -2.26 17.69 8.74
N MET A 11 -2.66 16.54 9.26
CA MET A 11 -2.39 15.25 8.64
C MET A 11 -3.65 14.40 8.56
N ILE A 12 -3.79 13.72 7.45
CA ILE A 12 -4.79 12.68 7.21
C ILE A 12 -4.06 11.39 6.90
N VAL A 13 -4.50 10.29 7.51
CA VAL A 13 -3.98 8.95 7.23
C VAL A 13 -5.14 8.07 6.75
N GLU A 14 -4.92 7.40 5.63
CA GLU A 14 -5.85 6.42 5.05
C GLU A 14 -5.14 5.06 4.93
N PHE A 15 -5.82 4.00 5.35
CA PHE A 15 -5.37 2.63 5.18
C PHE A 15 -6.08 2.03 3.96
N ASP A 16 -5.35 1.92 2.86
CA ASP A 16 -5.92 1.49 1.58
C ASP A 16 -5.92 -0.05 1.48
N GLY A 17 -7.07 -0.63 1.74
CA GLY A 17 -7.32 -2.07 1.61
C GLY A 17 -7.52 -2.51 0.16
N LEU A 18 -7.85 -3.78 -0.04
CA LEU A 18 -7.99 -4.40 -1.36
C LEU A 18 -8.90 -3.63 -2.32
N GLN A 19 -9.99 -3.05 -1.82
CA GLN A 19 -10.95 -2.32 -2.66
C GLN A 19 -10.33 -1.09 -3.35
N HIS A 20 -9.31 -0.50 -2.76
CA HIS A 20 -8.57 0.62 -3.33
C HIS A 20 -7.67 0.24 -4.52
N TYR A 21 -7.64 -1.05 -4.88
CA TYR A 21 -6.86 -1.61 -5.99
C TYR A 21 -7.68 -2.48 -6.94
N THR A 22 -8.91 -2.82 -6.56
CA THR A 22 -9.80 -3.66 -7.39
C THR A 22 -10.93 -2.88 -8.05
N MET A 23 -11.26 -1.70 -7.53
CA MET A 23 -12.40 -0.91 -7.99
C MET A 23 -11.93 0.39 -8.65
N PRO A 24 -12.06 0.53 -9.99
CA PRO A 24 -11.60 1.73 -10.71
C PRO A 24 -12.15 3.04 -10.16
N ASP A 25 -13.44 3.07 -9.81
CA ASP A 25 -14.06 4.27 -9.25
C ASP A 25 -13.49 4.63 -7.88
N ARG A 26 -13.14 3.62 -7.07
CA ARG A 26 -12.50 3.85 -5.78
C ARG A 26 -11.12 4.47 -5.96
N ILE A 27 -10.32 3.92 -6.89
CA ILE A 27 -9.00 4.45 -7.23
C ILE A 27 -9.09 5.92 -7.65
N LYS A 28 -10.04 6.24 -8.54
CA LYS A 28 -10.29 7.60 -8.99
C LYS A 28 -10.68 8.52 -7.82
N ASN A 29 -11.58 8.07 -6.97
CA ASN A 29 -12.04 8.84 -5.81
C ASN A 29 -10.90 9.09 -4.81
N ASP A 30 -9.99 8.15 -4.64
CA ASP A 30 -8.81 8.32 -3.78
C ASP A 30 -7.92 9.47 -4.26
N VAL A 31 -7.68 9.55 -5.57
CA VAL A 31 -6.93 10.67 -6.17
C VAL A 31 -7.62 12.00 -5.91
N LEU A 32 -8.95 12.05 -6.13
CA LEU A 32 -9.73 13.27 -5.94
C LEU A 32 -9.77 13.71 -4.48
N SER A 33 -10.00 12.76 -3.55
CA SER A 33 -10.05 13.07 -2.12
C SER A 33 -8.68 13.51 -1.58
N THR A 34 -7.61 12.90 -2.05
CA THR A 34 -6.24 13.30 -1.69
C THR A 34 -6.00 14.75 -2.10
N LYS A 35 -6.26 15.09 -3.35
CA LYS A 35 -6.13 16.48 -3.84
C LYS A 35 -6.99 17.47 -3.07
N PHE A 36 -8.21 17.07 -2.72
CA PHE A 36 -9.12 17.89 -1.94
C PHE A 36 -8.53 18.21 -0.56
N TYR A 37 -8.08 17.19 0.19
CA TYR A 37 -7.49 17.40 1.51
C TYR A 37 -6.18 18.19 1.44
N GLU A 38 -5.35 17.94 0.43
CA GLU A 38 -4.14 18.72 0.21
C GLU A 38 -4.44 20.19 -0.06
N SER A 39 -5.51 20.49 -0.80
CA SER A 39 -5.98 21.87 -1.03
C SER A 39 -6.41 22.59 0.25
N LEU A 40 -6.80 21.83 1.28
CA LEU A 40 -7.14 22.34 2.60
C LEU A 40 -5.93 22.46 3.54
N GLY A 41 -4.73 22.16 3.06
CA GLY A 41 -3.48 22.27 3.83
C GLY A 41 -3.09 21.01 4.61
N TYR A 42 -3.73 19.87 4.37
CA TYR A 42 -3.37 18.60 4.99
C TYR A 42 -2.28 17.88 4.21
N LYS A 43 -1.35 17.25 4.93
CA LYS A 43 -0.54 16.17 4.39
C LYS A 43 -1.39 14.90 4.40
N VAL A 44 -1.55 14.25 3.24
CA VAL A 44 -2.28 12.99 3.14
C VAL A 44 -1.29 11.84 3.03
N VAL A 45 -1.39 10.89 3.95
CA VAL A 45 -0.60 9.66 3.97
C VAL A 45 -1.55 8.51 3.65
N ARG A 46 -1.27 7.80 2.57
CA ARG A 46 -1.98 6.57 2.21
C ARG A 46 -1.07 5.38 2.41
N ILE A 47 -1.55 4.43 3.22
CA ILE A 47 -0.78 3.23 3.57
C ILE A 47 -1.40 2.04 2.85
N PRO A 48 -0.76 1.50 1.80
CA PRO A 48 -1.25 0.35 1.08
C PRO A 48 -1.27 -0.91 1.96
N TYR A 49 -2.28 -1.76 1.79
CA TYR A 49 -2.39 -3.01 2.55
C TYR A 49 -1.19 -3.96 2.35
N PHE A 50 -0.51 -3.85 1.20
CA PHE A 50 0.64 -4.70 0.84
C PHE A 50 2.00 -4.15 1.33
N ILE A 51 1.99 -3.08 2.10
CA ILE A 51 3.18 -2.49 2.73
C ILE A 51 3.07 -2.62 4.24
N GLN A 52 3.98 -3.35 4.86
CA GLN A 52 4.07 -3.43 6.31
C GLN A 52 4.71 -2.17 6.88
N LEU A 53 4.25 -1.75 8.07
CA LEU A 53 4.81 -0.59 8.78
C LEU A 53 6.13 -0.96 9.47
N THR A 54 7.12 -1.31 8.68
CA THR A 54 8.50 -1.45 9.14
C THR A 54 9.07 -0.09 9.54
N ASN A 55 10.22 -0.07 10.21
CA ASN A 55 10.85 1.19 10.57
C ASN A 55 11.14 2.06 9.34
N LYS A 56 11.54 1.45 8.22
CA LYS A 56 11.74 2.15 6.94
C LYS A 56 10.44 2.73 6.38
N ALA A 57 9.36 1.96 6.42
CA ALA A 57 8.05 2.43 5.96
C ALA A 57 7.53 3.59 6.81
N VAL A 58 7.67 3.50 8.14
CA VAL A 58 7.30 4.59 9.06
C VAL A 58 8.12 5.85 8.77
N LYS A 59 9.42 5.70 8.53
CA LYS A 59 10.28 6.84 8.13
C LYS A 59 9.79 7.48 6.84
N TYR A 60 9.44 6.67 5.84
CA TYR A 60 8.91 7.15 4.57
C TYR A 60 7.58 7.90 4.74
N PHE A 61 6.60 7.29 5.43
CA PHE A 61 5.26 7.88 5.55
C PHE A 61 5.20 9.08 6.50
N PHE A 62 5.92 9.03 7.61
CA PHE A 62 5.76 9.98 8.71
C PHE A 62 7.02 10.80 9.04
N ASN A 63 8.14 10.50 8.40
CA ASN A 63 9.44 11.11 8.68
C ASN A 63 9.85 10.99 10.15
N VAL A 64 9.54 9.86 10.76
CA VAL A 64 9.86 9.53 12.15
C VAL A 64 10.88 8.40 12.19
N ASP A 65 11.92 8.56 13.00
CA ASP A 65 12.90 7.51 13.28
C ASP A 65 12.43 6.68 14.47
N VAL A 66 12.19 5.38 14.22
CA VAL A 66 11.78 4.44 15.26
C VAL A 66 12.99 3.59 15.66
N LYS A 67 13.33 3.55 16.96
CA LYS A 67 14.49 2.83 17.48
C LYS A 67 14.25 1.33 17.62
N GLU A 68 13.05 0.96 18.10
CA GLU A 68 12.67 -0.43 18.28
C GLU A 68 12.01 -0.98 17.01
N PRO A 69 12.29 -2.23 16.61
CA PRO A 69 11.64 -2.83 15.46
C PRO A 69 10.13 -2.95 15.66
N LEU A 70 9.33 -2.38 14.74
CA LEU A 70 7.87 -2.49 14.77
C LEU A 70 7.40 -3.77 14.08
N PHE A 71 7.95 -4.07 12.90
CA PHE A 71 7.60 -5.23 12.09
C PHE A 71 8.86 -5.87 11.51
N ASN A 72 8.76 -7.17 11.24
CA ASN A 72 9.84 -7.90 10.59
C ASN A 72 9.85 -7.59 9.09
N GLU A 73 10.95 -7.06 8.59
CA GLU A 73 11.14 -6.67 7.19
C GLU A 73 11.11 -7.86 6.21
N ASN A 74 11.26 -9.09 6.70
CA ASN A 74 11.28 -10.30 5.88
C ASN A 74 9.93 -11.02 5.79
N ILE A 75 8.87 -10.43 6.36
CA ILE A 75 7.52 -10.99 6.28
C ILE A 75 6.78 -10.35 5.12
N HIS A 76 6.26 -11.20 4.21
CA HIS A 76 5.39 -10.73 3.13
C HIS A 76 4.02 -10.28 3.65
N SER A 77 3.34 -9.45 2.88
CA SER A 77 1.99 -8.95 3.16
C SER A 77 0.96 -9.45 2.15
N MET A 78 1.36 -10.34 1.25
CA MET A 78 0.47 -10.96 0.26
C MET A 78 -0.09 -12.28 0.78
N ASP A 79 -1.36 -12.52 0.50
CA ASP A 79 -2.02 -13.79 0.81
C ASP A 79 -2.85 -14.25 -0.38
N LYS A 80 -2.45 -15.39 -0.96
CA LYS A 80 -3.13 -16.02 -2.07
C LYS A 80 -4.57 -16.40 -1.73
N ASN A 81 -4.81 -16.88 -0.53
CA ASN A 81 -6.13 -17.35 -0.10
C ASN A 81 -7.12 -16.20 0.09
N ASP A 82 -6.65 -15.04 0.53
CA ASP A 82 -7.47 -13.85 0.73
C ASP A 82 -7.65 -13.01 -0.54
N ARG A 83 -7.15 -13.49 -1.68
CA ARG A 83 -7.25 -12.82 -2.98
C ARG A 83 -6.65 -11.40 -2.98
N ASN A 84 -5.65 -11.16 -2.19
CA ASN A 84 -4.96 -9.86 -2.12
C ASN A 84 -3.72 -9.78 -3.01
N THR A 85 -3.56 -10.73 -3.91
CA THR A 85 -2.45 -10.79 -4.87
C THR A 85 -2.80 -10.03 -6.16
N PRO A 86 -1.79 -9.66 -6.97
CA PRO A 86 -2.02 -8.92 -8.22
C PRO A 86 -3.01 -9.58 -9.18
N ALA A 87 -3.15 -10.89 -9.17
CA ALA A 87 -4.07 -11.63 -10.02
C ALA A 87 -5.54 -11.22 -9.88
N PHE A 88 -5.90 -10.62 -8.74
CA PHE A 88 -7.29 -10.23 -8.45
C PHE A 88 -7.54 -8.73 -8.59
N LEU A 89 -6.53 -7.97 -9.02
CA LEU A 89 -6.64 -6.52 -9.17
C LEU A 89 -7.16 -6.16 -10.57
N CYS A 90 -7.74 -4.98 -10.69
CA CYS A 90 -7.98 -4.39 -12.01
C CYS A 90 -6.70 -3.73 -12.56
N GLY A 91 -6.67 -3.44 -13.87
CA GLY A 91 -5.48 -2.84 -14.50
C GLY A 91 -5.00 -1.57 -13.82
N ALA A 92 -5.92 -0.67 -13.44
CA ALA A 92 -5.60 0.55 -12.70
C ALA A 92 -5.00 0.24 -11.32
N GLY A 93 -5.52 -0.79 -10.65
CA GLY A 93 -5.01 -1.24 -9.34
C GLY A 93 -3.61 -1.83 -9.43
N VAL A 94 -3.34 -2.62 -10.47
CA VAL A 94 -1.98 -3.16 -10.73
C VAL A 94 -0.98 -2.02 -10.95
N LEU A 95 -1.32 -1.06 -11.80
CA LEU A 95 -0.46 0.10 -12.07
C LEU A 95 -0.19 0.91 -10.80
N ARG A 96 -1.22 1.14 -10.00
CA ARG A 96 -1.08 1.82 -8.70
C ARG A 96 -0.15 1.05 -7.75
N MET A 97 -0.35 -0.26 -7.63
CA MET A 97 0.49 -1.12 -6.79
C MET A 97 1.97 -1.04 -7.22
N ILE A 98 2.24 -1.13 -8.52
CA ILE A 98 3.60 -1.03 -9.07
C ILE A 98 4.24 0.32 -8.71
N GLU A 99 3.50 1.43 -8.88
CA GLU A 99 4.01 2.75 -8.53
C GLU A 99 4.33 2.87 -7.03
N GLU A 100 3.45 2.37 -6.19
CA GLU A 100 3.65 2.43 -4.72
C GLU A 100 4.83 1.55 -4.27
N PHE A 101 5.04 0.38 -4.87
CA PHE A 101 6.20 -0.48 -4.59
C PHE A 101 7.56 0.17 -4.87
N LYS A 102 7.63 1.15 -5.77
CA LYS A 102 8.89 1.86 -6.07
C LYS A 102 9.48 2.54 -4.83
N TYR A 103 8.63 2.93 -3.89
CA TYR A 103 9.04 3.57 -2.64
C TYR A 103 9.35 2.57 -1.52
N HIS A 104 9.08 1.27 -1.74
CA HIS A 104 9.25 0.20 -0.77
C HIS A 104 9.93 -1.03 -1.38
N PRO A 105 11.19 -0.89 -1.85
CA PRO A 105 11.87 -1.96 -2.62
C PRO A 105 12.06 -3.24 -1.83
N GLU A 106 12.28 -3.17 -0.52
CA GLU A 106 12.42 -4.35 0.33
C GLU A 106 11.11 -5.13 0.45
N GLN A 107 9.99 -4.43 0.65
CA GLN A 107 8.68 -5.07 0.71
C GLN A 107 8.30 -5.66 -0.65
N TYR A 108 8.60 -4.98 -1.75
CA TYR A 108 8.41 -5.51 -3.09
C TYR A 108 9.16 -6.83 -3.28
N ARG A 109 10.44 -6.87 -2.91
CA ARG A 109 11.26 -8.09 -3.02
C ARG A 109 10.66 -9.24 -2.22
N VAL A 110 10.33 -9.01 -0.96
CA VAL A 110 9.78 -10.05 -0.07
C VAL A 110 8.44 -10.56 -0.57
N ASN A 111 7.54 -9.68 -0.98
CA ASN A 111 6.24 -10.06 -1.53
C ASN A 111 6.40 -10.87 -2.83
N LYS A 112 7.29 -10.42 -3.71
CA LYS A 112 7.53 -11.10 -4.99
C LYS A 112 8.13 -12.50 -4.80
N GLU A 113 9.10 -12.64 -3.92
CA GLU A 113 9.69 -13.95 -3.58
C GLU A 113 8.64 -14.91 -3.03
N PHE A 114 7.75 -14.43 -2.17
CA PHE A 114 6.62 -15.20 -1.66
C PHE A 114 5.68 -15.65 -2.79
N LEU A 115 5.28 -14.73 -3.67
CA LEU A 115 4.38 -15.06 -4.78
C LEU A 115 5.00 -16.09 -5.73
N ILE A 116 6.28 -15.97 -6.04
CA ILE A 116 7.03 -16.94 -6.84
C ILE A 116 7.04 -18.32 -6.16
N SER A 117 7.24 -18.36 -4.84
CA SER A 117 7.29 -19.62 -4.07
C SER A 117 5.98 -20.39 -4.09
N GLN A 118 4.85 -19.71 -4.36
CA GLN A 118 3.54 -20.38 -4.48
C GLN A 118 3.40 -21.19 -5.76
N ASN A 119 4.28 -20.98 -6.74
CA ASN A 119 4.31 -21.70 -8.03
C ASN A 119 2.96 -21.77 -8.75
N ASP A 120 2.23 -20.65 -8.75
CA ASP A 120 0.90 -20.53 -9.34
C ASP A 120 0.68 -19.11 -9.89
N GLN A 121 1.17 -18.87 -11.11
CA GLN A 121 1.14 -17.56 -11.76
C GLN A 121 -0.29 -17.04 -11.97
N PHE A 122 -1.25 -17.93 -12.25
CA PHE A 122 -2.64 -17.54 -12.50
C PHE A 122 -3.35 -17.04 -11.25
N LEU A 123 -3.03 -17.62 -10.10
CA LEU A 123 -3.66 -17.22 -8.83
C LEU A 123 -2.87 -16.15 -8.07
N THR A 124 -1.58 -16.08 -8.28
CA THR A 124 -0.72 -15.09 -7.63
C THR A 124 -0.56 -13.80 -8.42
N GLY A 125 -0.61 -13.89 -9.75
CA GLY A 125 -0.41 -12.74 -10.64
C GLY A 125 0.98 -12.12 -10.53
N VAL A 126 1.99 -12.91 -10.14
CA VAL A 126 3.36 -12.41 -9.92
C VAL A 126 3.97 -11.77 -11.17
N ASP A 127 3.57 -12.21 -12.34
CA ASP A 127 4.05 -11.67 -13.61
C ASP A 127 3.47 -10.28 -13.95
N LEU A 128 2.50 -9.80 -13.17
CA LEU A 128 1.88 -8.50 -13.39
C LEU A 128 2.65 -7.34 -12.73
N ILE A 129 3.57 -7.67 -11.82
CA ILE A 129 4.30 -6.65 -11.05
C ILE A 129 5.81 -6.66 -11.27
#